data_b76a37b06ca8640775c71d4aec67f68d
#
_entry.id   b76a37b06ca8640775c71d4aec67f68d
#
_cell.length_a   1.000
_cell.length_b   1.000
_cell.length_c   1.000
_cell.angle_alpha   90.00
_cell.angle_beta   90.00
_cell.angle_gamma   90.00
#
_symmetry.space_group_name_H-M   'P 1'
#
loop_
_entity.id
_entity.type
_entity.pdbx_description
1 polymer ?
#
loop_
_entity_poly.entity_id
_entity_poly.type
_entity_poly.pdbx_seq_one_letter_code
_entity_poly.pdbx_strand_id
1 'polypeptide(L)'
;MSRSVKDTGTSYIVMVSTDAELVRMAKGAIATGDTQKLEIVGKSIGELGAEVREFNCDALIIDMDASSVADFETLQKIKRMVGPSVSIIVVSSNFSPAAARILIQLKVADFLVKPMATSDFVRSINNAVNAGGEDHQIEPQFLAFMPASGGVGNTAIALETAAILNRYGRKLGRTTCVVDLNFQHGSCAEYLDIEPRFDITEIENAPERLDRQLLDVMLSRHESGLSIIAAPNHPSEMRTFKPALVIRLLDLVSAYFDYVVIDLPRIWFPWTEIGRAHV
;
A
#
# COMPACT_ATOMS: atom_id res chain seq x y z
N MET A 1 21.35 0.36 -30.38
CA MET A 1 22.45 0.30 -29.39
C MET A 1 21.94 -0.50 -28.20
N SER A 2 22.66 -1.53 -27.85
CA SER A 2 22.29 -2.62 -26.93
C SER A 2 21.94 -2.11 -25.53
N ARG A 3 20.74 -2.48 -25.01
CA ARG A 3 20.40 -2.38 -23.59
C ARG A 3 21.40 -3.28 -22.85
N SER A 4 22.26 -2.65 -22.04
CA SER A 4 23.09 -3.36 -21.05
C SER A 4 22.17 -4.28 -20.23
N VAL A 5 22.57 -5.52 -20.03
CA VAL A 5 21.91 -6.52 -19.20
C VAL A 5 21.72 -5.89 -17.80
N LYS A 6 20.47 -5.61 -17.41
CA LYS A 6 20.15 -5.19 -16.05
C LYS A 6 20.52 -6.33 -15.12
N ASP A 7 21.32 -6.00 -14.14
CA ASP A 7 21.65 -6.88 -13.02
C ASP A 7 20.32 -7.25 -12.32
N THR A 8 19.92 -8.52 -12.38
CA THR A 8 18.61 -9.00 -11.93
C THR A 8 18.52 -8.95 -10.40
N GLY A 9 18.28 -7.77 -9.84
CA GLY A 9 18.11 -7.59 -8.40
C GLY A 9 18.29 -6.19 -7.87
N THR A 10 18.80 -5.23 -8.66
CA THR A 10 19.02 -3.85 -8.20
C THR A 10 18.10 -2.89 -8.94
N SER A 11 17.29 -2.14 -8.20
CA SER A 11 16.41 -1.11 -8.74
C SER A 11 17.06 0.26 -8.69
N TYR A 12 16.94 1.01 -9.78
CA TYR A 12 17.53 2.34 -9.91
C TYR A 12 16.46 3.41 -9.78
N ILE A 13 16.64 4.34 -8.86
CA ILE A 13 15.71 5.41 -8.53
C ILE A 13 16.43 6.74 -8.78
N VAL A 14 15.81 7.61 -9.56
CA VAL A 14 16.26 9.00 -9.72
C VAL A 14 15.28 9.92 -9.01
N MET A 15 15.81 10.83 -8.20
CA MET A 15 15.03 11.83 -7.48
C MET A 15 15.46 13.23 -7.91
N VAL A 16 14.50 14.01 -8.37
CA VAL A 16 14.66 15.41 -8.75
C VAL A 16 14.04 16.29 -7.66
N SER A 17 14.87 16.96 -6.90
CA SER A 17 14.43 17.88 -5.84
C SER A 17 15.54 18.83 -5.42
N THR A 18 15.16 20.05 -5.07
CA THR A 18 16.03 21.04 -4.40
C THR A 18 15.78 21.10 -2.89
N ASP A 19 14.81 20.35 -2.37
CA ASP A 19 14.44 20.30 -0.96
C ASP A 19 15.42 19.41 -0.17
N ALA A 20 16.26 20.05 0.64
CA ALA A 20 17.29 19.37 1.42
C ALA A 20 16.72 18.40 2.48
N GLU A 21 15.52 18.67 3.02
CA GLU A 21 14.87 17.81 4.01
C GLU A 21 14.35 16.53 3.36
N LEU A 22 13.66 16.68 2.22
CA LEU A 22 13.18 15.55 1.41
C LEU A 22 14.35 14.67 0.94
N VAL A 23 15.44 15.28 0.48
CA VAL A 23 16.66 14.57 0.05
C VAL A 23 17.29 13.79 1.22
N ARG A 24 17.35 14.37 2.42
CA ARG A 24 17.87 13.71 3.61
C ARG A 24 17.02 12.50 4.00
N MET A 25 15.69 12.68 3.99
CA MET A 25 14.74 11.61 4.27
C MET A 25 14.89 10.46 3.26
N ALA A 26 14.97 10.77 1.95
CA ALA A 26 15.14 9.79 0.89
C ALA A 26 16.43 8.98 1.01
N LYS A 27 17.56 9.65 1.30
CA LYS A 27 18.84 8.98 1.56
C LYS A 27 18.76 8.04 2.76
N GLY A 28 18.18 8.48 3.87
CA GLY A 28 17.99 7.65 5.07
C GLY A 28 17.08 6.45 4.85
N ALA A 29 16.03 6.62 4.04
CA ALA A 29 15.06 5.59 3.74
C ALA A 29 15.63 4.46 2.85
N ILE A 30 16.48 4.81 1.87
CA ILE A 30 17.01 3.87 0.86
C ILE A 30 18.35 3.26 1.29
N ALA A 31 19.13 3.93 2.15
CA ALA A 31 20.43 3.45 2.61
C ALA A 31 20.40 2.12 3.39
N THR A 32 19.22 1.65 3.79
CA THR A 32 19.04 0.41 4.57
C THR A 32 18.85 -0.85 3.72
N GLY A 33 18.83 -0.75 2.37
CA GLY A 33 18.61 -1.90 1.49
C GLY A 33 19.67 -2.05 0.40
N ASP A 34 20.27 -3.23 0.27
CA ASP A 34 21.27 -3.55 -0.77
C ASP A 34 20.68 -3.62 -2.20
N THR A 35 19.36 -3.49 -2.35
CA THR A 35 18.65 -3.74 -3.62
C THR A 35 18.20 -2.47 -4.34
N GLN A 36 18.40 -1.29 -3.77
CA GLN A 36 17.96 -0.02 -4.35
C GLN A 36 19.12 0.98 -4.42
N LYS A 37 19.28 1.63 -5.57
CA LYS A 37 20.24 2.70 -5.77
C LYS A 37 19.51 4.01 -6.04
N LEU A 38 19.82 5.05 -5.24
CA LEU A 38 19.23 6.38 -5.35
C LEU A 38 20.25 7.35 -5.95
N GLU A 39 19.90 7.96 -7.08
CA GLU A 39 20.58 9.11 -7.65
C GLU A 39 19.75 10.37 -7.39
N ILE A 40 20.42 11.46 -6.98
CA ILE A 40 19.76 12.74 -6.68
C ILE A 40 20.21 13.78 -7.67
N VAL A 41 19.23 14.37 -8.33
CA VAL A 41 19.39 15.52 -9.23
C VAL A 41 18.89 16.76 -8.50
N GLY A 42 19.82 17.61 -8.05
CA GLY A 42 19.53 18.84 -7.29
C GLY A 42 19.04 19.99 -8.20
N LYS A 43 17.95 19.75 -8.91
CA LYS A 43 17.28 20.70 -9.82
C LYS A 43 15.80 20.79 -9.51
N SER A 44 15.18 21.92 -9.87
CA SER A 44 13.72 22.02 -9.96
C SER A 44 13.22 21.33 -11.23
N ILE A 45 11.93 20.96 -11.25
CA ILE A 45 11.31 20.34 -12.44
C ILE A 45 11.46 21.22 -13.69
N GLY A 46 11.38 22.56 -13.54
CA GLY A 46 11.50 23.52 -14.63
C GLY A 46 12.90 23.62 -15.25
N GLU A 47 13.94 23.17 -14.53
CA GLU A 47 15.33 23.16 -15.00
C GLU A 47 15.70 21.87 -15.72
N LEU A 48 14.80 20.88 -15.74
CA LEU A 48 15.02 19.64 -16.46
C LEU A 48 14.87 19.80 -17.97
N GLY A 49 15.87 19.34 -18.69
CA GLY A 49 15.93 19.39 -20.15
C GLY A 49 15.96 18.01 -20.80
N ALA A 50 16.73 17.88 -21.85
CA ALA A 50 16.85 16.63 -22.61
C ALA A 50 17.58 15.52 -21.86
N GLU A 51 18.32 15.85 -20.80
CA GLU A 51 19.02 14.91 -19.92
C GLU A 51 18.11 13.87 -19.29
N VAL A 52 16.82 14.19 -19.14
CA VAL A 52 15.81 13.23 -18.62
C VAL A 52 15.76 11.94 -19.43
N ARG A 53 16.11 11.98 -20.72
CA ARG A 53 16.17 10.78 -21.58
C ARG A 53 17.31 9.84 -21.24
N GLU A 54 18.31 10.35 -20.54
CA GLU A 54 19.51 9.58 -20.11
C GLU A 54 19.30 8.93 -18.74
N PHE A 55 18.20 9.28 -18.04
CA PHE A 55 17.86 8.66 -16.76
C PHE A 55 17.54 7.19 -16.97
N ASN A 56 18.49 6.35 -16.59
CA ASN A 56 18.31 4.90 -16.60
C ASN A 56 17.77 4.44 -15.24
N CYS A 57 16.47 4.67 -15.00
CA CYS A 57 15.84 4.38 -13.73
C CYS A 57 14.57 3.55 -13.90
N ASP A 58 14.17 2.86 -12.84
CA ASP A 58 12.90 2.13 -12.73
C ASP A 58 11.81 3.04 -12.15
N ALA A 59 12.20 3.96 -11.25
CA ALA A 59 11.31 4.98 -10.71
C ALA A 59 11.96 6.37 -10.75
N LEU A 60 11.16 7.37 -11.09
CA LEU A 60 11.54 8.79 -11.12
C LEU A 60 10.66 9.57 -10.12
N ILE A 61 11.29 10.11 -9.09
CA ILE A 61 10.62 10.94 -8.07
C ILE A 61 10.81 12.40 -8.44
N ILE A 62 9.73 13.14 -8.57
CA ILE A 62 9.72 14.55 -8.96
C ILE A 62 9.08 15.38 -7.86
N ASP A 63 9.87 16.26 -7.27
CA ASP A 63 9.41 17.31 -6.36
C ASP A 63 8.98 18.52 -7.19
N MET A 64 7.68 18.90 -7.10
CA MET A 64 7.11 19.98 -7.90
C MET A 64 6.03 20.74 -7.14
N ASP A 65 5.68 21.92 -7.63
CA ASP A 65 4.51 22.64 -7.14
C ASP A 65 3.24 22.18 -7.87
N ALA A 66 2.38 21.40 -7.20
CA ALA A 66 1.12 20.93 -7.76
C ALA A 66 0.05 22.04 -7.95
N SER A 67 0.36 23.30 -7.63
CA SER A 67 -0.45 24.48 -8.01
C SER A 67 0.04 25.14 -9.30
N SER A 68 1.23 24.79 -9.79
CA SER A 68 1.87 25.39 -10.97
C SER A 68 1.46 24.70 -12.27
N VAL A 69 0.80 25.42 -13.17
CA VAL A 69 0.46 24.92 -14.50
C VAL A 69 1.72 24.59 -15.32
N ALA A 70 2.77 25.40 -15.19
CA ALA A 70 4.04 25.18 -15.88
C ALA A 70 4.72 23.87 -15.45
N ASP A 71 4.63 23.51 -14.17
CA ASP A 71 5.17 22.26 -13.65
C ASP A 71 4.42 21.05 -14.21
N PHE A 72 3.09 21.13 -14.34
CA PHE A 72 2.30 20.08 -14.97
C PHE A 72 2.62 19.91 -16.46
N GLU A 73 2.81 21.00 -17.19
CA GLU A 73 3.23 20.94 -18.59
C GLU A 73 4.61 20.28 -18.74
N THR A 74 5.51 20.61 -17.81
CA THR A 74 6.85 20.03 -17.78
C THR A 74 6.79 18.55 -17.41
N LEU A 75 6.00 18.18 -16.40
CA LEU A 75 5.76 16.78 -16.02
C LEU A 75 5.22 15.95 -17.21
N GLN A 76 4.29 16.51 -17.98
CA GLN A 76 3.77 15.85 -19.18
C GLN A 76 4.84 15.62 -20.25
N LYS A 77 5.75 16.58 -20.45
CA LYS A 77 6.90 16.43 -21.35
C LYS A 77 7.86 15.37 -20.85
N ILE A 78 8.21 15.41 -19.56
CA ILE A 78 9.09 14.42 -18.92
C ILE A 78 8.53 13.02 -19.11
N LYS A 79 7.23 12.80 -18.82
CA LYS A 79 6.60 11.49 -18.98
C LYS A 79 6.71 10.93 -20.40
N ARG A 80 6.58 11.78 -21.42
CA ARG A 80 6.78 11.37 -22.81
C ARG A 80 8.23 11.02 -23.13
N MET A 81 9.19 11.67 -22.45
CA MET A 81 10.62 11.45 -22.68
C MET A 81 11.13 10.18 -22.02
N VAL A 82 10.71 9.87 -20.79
CA VAL A 82 11.14 8.65 -20.06
C VAL A 82 10.41 7.39 -20.54
N GLY A 83 9.25 7.55 -21.18
CA GLY A 83 8.46 6.43 -21.71
C GLY A 83 7.63 5.70 -20.63
N PRO A 84 6.92 4.64 -21.04
CA PRO A 84 5.98 3.94 -20.15
C PRO A 84 6.65 3.03 -19.10
N SER A 85 7.90 2.65 -19.32
CA SER A 85 8.63 1.72 -18.44
C SER A 85 9.17 2.37 -17.16
N VAL A 86 9.11 3.69 -17.04
CA VAL A 86 9.57 4.43 -15.86
C VAL A 86 8.36 4.87 -15.06
N SER A 87 8.27 4.44 -13.82
CA SER A 87 7.22 4.85 -12.89
C SER A 87 7.53 6.24 -12.32
N ILE A 88 6.57 7.16 -12.41
CA ILE A 88 6.76 8.53 -11.90
C ILE A 88 6.00 8.68 -10.59
N ILE A 89 6.71 9.11 -9.54
CA ILE A 89 6.13 9.53 -8.26
C ILE A 89 6.24 11.05 -8.17
N VAL A 90 5.15 11.73 -7.86
CA VAL A 90 5.14 13.18 -7.65
C VAL A 90 5.10 13.48 -6.17
N VAL A 91 5.94 14.42 -5.71
CA VAL A 91 5.96 14.94 -4.35
C VAL A 91 5.63 16.43 -4.40
N SER A 92 4.72 16.90 -3.55
CA SER A 92 4.37 18.33 -3.50
C SER A 92 3.98 18.76 -2.10
N SER A 93 4.15 20.05 -1.79
CA SER A 93 3.64 20.66 -0.55
C SER A 93 2.17 21.06 -0.67
N ASN A 94 1.65 21.18 -1.90
CA ASN A 94 0.31 21.64 -2.18
C ASN A 94 -0.54 20.49 -2.75
N PHE A 95 -1.75 20.36 -2.23
CA PHE A 95 -2.73 19.40 -2.72
C PHE A 95 -4.02 20.12 -3.11
N SER A 96 -4.53 19.78 -4.28
CA SER A 96 -5.88 20.16 -4.69
C SER A 96 -6.57 19.00 -5.42
N PRO A 97 -7.91 18.90 -5.35
CA PRO A 97 -8.64 17.89 -6.11
C PRO A 97 -8.43 18.01 -7.63
N ALA A 98 -8.16 19.22 -8.12
CA ALA A 98 -7.84 19.47 -9.54
C ALA A 98 -6.47 18.87 -9.91
N ALA A 99 -5.45 19.11 -9.07
CA ALA A 99 -4.12 18.51 -9.24
C ALA A 99 -4.19 17.00 -9.25
N ALA A 100 -4.92 16.39 -8.30
CA ALA A 100 -5.10 14.94 -8.25
C ALA A 100 -5.68 14.37 -9.54
N ARG A 101 -6.71 15.01 -10.10
CA ARG A 101 -7.30 14.59 -11.39
C ARG A 101 -6.29 14.62 -12.55
N ILE A 102 -5.46 15.67 -12.62
CA ILE A 102 -4.44 15.78 -13.66
C ILE A 102 -3.40 14.67 -13.48
N LEU A 103 -2.94 14.41 -12.27
CA LEU A 103 -1.95 13.35 -11.98
C LEU A 103 -2.49 11.95 -12.33
N ILE A 104 -3.77 11.67 -12.03
CA ILE A 104 -4.44 10.42 -12.44
C ILE A 104 -4.50 10.33 -13.98
N GLN A 105 -4.89 11.39 -14.67
CA GLN A 105 -4.91 11.40 -16.14
C GLN A 105 -3.51 11.21 -16.75
N LEU A 106 -2.50 11.77 -16.12
CA LEU A 106 -1.11 11.55 -16.49
C LEU A 106 -0.59 10.16 -16.12
N LYS A 107 -1.38 9.35 -15.43
CA LYS A 107 -1.00 8.00 -14.96
C LYS A 107 0.35 8.02 -14.23
N VAL A 108 0.54 8.93 -13.28
CA VAL A 108 1.67 8.85 -12.35
C VAL A 108 1.47 7.67 -11.41
N ALA A 109 2.55 7.03 -11.00
CA ALA A 109 2.48 5.84 -10.15
C ALA A 109 1.94 6.16 -8.75
N ASP A 110 2.33 7.32 -8.20
CA ASP A 110 1.84 7.76 -6.89
C ASP A 110 2.01 9.27 -6.73
N PHE A 111 1.33 9.82 -5.72
CA PHE A 111 1.40 11.23 -5.35
C PHE A 111 1.49 11.39 -3.83
N LEU A 112 2.54 12.05 -3.36
CA LEU A 112 2.83 12.24 -1.95
C LEU A 112 2.77 13.73 -1.56
N VAL A 113 2.14 14.02 -0.43
CA VAL A 113 1.99 15.38 0.09
C VAL A 113 2.93 15.60 1.27
N LYS A 114 3.73 16.67 1.23
CA LYS A 114 4.60 17.07 2.35
C LYS A 114 3.78 17.78 3.45
N PRO A 115 4.10 17.54 4.75
CA PRO A 115 5.05 16.56 5.25
C PRO A 115 4.49 15.13 5.19
N MET A 116 5.33 14.15 4.87
CA MET A 116 4.95 12.75 4.75
C MET A 116 5.77 11.86 5.70
N ALA A 117 5.21 10.72 6.10
CA ALA A 117 5.96 9.73 6.86
C ALA A 117 6.97 9.00 5.95
N THR A 118 8.14 8.65 6.50
CA THR A 118 9.17 7.87 5.77
C THR A 118 8.61 6.53 5.27
N SER A 119 7.70 5.91 6.03
CA SER A 119 7.02 4.67 5.63
C SER A 119 6.19 4.82 4.36
N ASP A 120 5.49 5.94 4.21
CA ASP A 120 4.67 6.20 3.02
C ASP A 120 5.55 6.43 1.80
N PHE A 121 6.66 7.15 1.98
CA PHE A 121 7.64 7.38 0.94
C PHE A 121 8.28 6.06 0.45
N VAL A 122 8.74 5.20 1.37
CA VAL A 122 9.30 3.88 1.03
C VAL A 122 8.29 2.99 0.33
N ARG A 123 7.04 2.98 0.80
CA ARG A 123 5.96 2.21 0.17
C ARG A 123 5.70 2.67 -1.26
N SER A 124 5.62 3.98 -1.48
CA SER A 124 5.42 4.55 -2.82
C SER A 124 6.54 4.16 -3.78
N ILE A 125 7.78 4.20 -3.33
CA ILE A 125 8.94 3.77 -4.13
C ILE A 125 8.85 2.28 -4.47
N ASN A 126 8.59 1.43 -3.48
CA ASN A 126 8.49 -0.02 -3.71
C ASN A 126 7.40 -0.36 -4.71
N ASN A 127 6.23 0.28 -4.59
CA ASN A 127 5.14 0.10 -5.54
C ASN A 127 5.55 0.56 -6.95
N ALA A 128 6.18 1.71 -7.07
CA ALA A 128 6.60 2.27 -8.34
C ALA A 128 7.67 1.43 -9.05
N VAL A 129 8.65 0.93 -8.31
CA VAL A 129 9.72 0.07 -8.84
C VAL A 129 9.16 -1.28 -9.30
N ASN A 130 8.23 -1.85 -8.53
CA ASN A 130 7.59 -3.13 -8.88
C ASN A 130 6.63 -2.98 -10.07
N ALA A 131 6.03 -1.80 -10.29
CA ALA A 131 5.15 -1.51 -11.42
C ALA A 131 5.89 -1.31 -12.75
N GLY A 132 7.19 -1.00 -12.73
CA GLY A 132 8.01 -0.76 -13.95
C GLY A 132 8.35 -2.01 -14.77
N GLY A 133 8.03 -3.21 -14.28
CA GLY A 133 8.11 -4.46 -15.02
C GLY A 133 6.71 -4.93 -15.41
N GLU A 134 6.29 -4.63 -16.64
CA GLU A 134 4.99 -5.03 -17.23
C GLU A 134 3.79 -4.86 -16.28
N ASP A 135 2.79 -4.14 -16.70
CA ASP A 135 1.50 -3.77 -16.10
C ASP A 135 0.96 -4.77 -15.02
N HIS A 136 1.78 -5.04 -14.00
CA HIS A 136 1.38 -5.74 -12.80
C HIS A 136 0.99 -4.68 -11.75
N GLN A 137 -0.22 -4.17 -11.89
CA GLN A 137 -1.00 -4.01 -10.66
C GLN A 137 -0.97 -5.42 -10.04
N ILE A 138 -0.13 -5.59 -9.01
CA ILE A 138 -0.17 -6.82 -8.22
C ILE A 138 -1.56 -6.81 -7.63
N GLU A 139 -2.46 -7.57 -8.22
CA GLU A 139 -3.78 -7.77 -7.65
C GLU A 139 -3.57 -8.27 -6.23
N PRO A 140 -4.22 -7.65 -5.24
CA PRO A 140 -4.12 -8.10 -3.87
C PRO A 140 -4.51 -9.58 -3.79
N GLN A 141 -3.66 -10.39 -3.17
CA GLN A 141 -3.94 -11.81 -3.02
C GLN A 141 -4.72 -12.05 -1.73
N PHE A 142 -5.92 -12.55 -1.89
CA PHE A 142 -6.78 -12.95 -0.77
C PHE A 142 -6.62 -14.44 -0.48
N LEU A 143 -6.42 -14.77 0.79
CA LEU A 143 -6.41 -16.14 1.29
C LEU A 143 -7.46 -16.26 2.40
N ALA A 144 -8.56 -16.94 2.12
CA ALA A 144 -9.63 -17.14 3.10
C ALA A 144 -9.53 -18.52 3.77
N PHE A 145 -9.56 -18.53 5.08
CA PHE A 145 -9.54 -19.73 5.91
C PHE A 145 -10.91 -19.92 6.55
N MET A 146 -11.56 -21.03 6.25
CA MET A 146 -12.86 -21.38 6.79
C MET A 146 -12.82 -22.74 7.49
N PRO A 147 -13.18 -22.84 8.76
CA PRO A 147 -13.09 -24.10 9.50
C PRO A 147 -14.18 -25.09 9.09
N ALA A 148 -13.80 -26.33 8.80
CA ALA A 148 -14.76 -27.41 8.53
C ALA A 148 -15.48 -27.87 9.81
N SER A 149 -14.80 -27.77 10.97
CA SER A 149 -15.36 -28.08 12.29
C SER A 149 -14.74 -27.20 13.36
N GLY A 150 -15.32 -27.17 14.57
CA GLY A 150 -14.74 -26.45 15.70
C GLY A 150 -13.41 -27.06 16.15
N GLY A 151 -12.48 -26.24 16.60
CA GLY A 151 -11.20 -26.68 17.22
C GLY A 151 -10.17 -27.23 16.24
N VAL A 152 -10.32 -27.04 14.91
CA VAL A 152 -9.37 -27.54 13.90
C VAL A 152 -8.13 -26.67 13.73
N GLY A 153 -7.97 -25.60 14.50
CA GLY A 153 -6.82 -24.70 14.44
C GLY A 153 -6.86 -23.70 13.27
N ASN A 154 -8.04 -23.39 12.76
CA ASN A 154 -8.21 -22.49 11.60
C ASN A 154 -7.49 -21.15 11.78
N THR A 155 -7.73 -20.47 12.90
CA THR A 155 -7.07 -19.19 13.24
C THR A 155 -5.55 -19.34 13.32
N ALA A 156 -5.05 -20.41 13.93
CA ALA A 156 -3.61 -20.65 14.01
C ALA A 156 -2.99 -20.82 12.61
N ILE A 157 -3.64 -21.59 11.73
CA ILE A 157 -3.16 -21.79 10.35
C ILE A 157 -3.22 -20.46 9.57
N ALA A 158 -4.28 -19.68 9.74
CA ALA A 158 -4.40 -18.36 9.09
C ALA A 158 -3.28 -17.42 9.53
N LEU A 159 -3.02 -17.32 10.84
CA LEU A 159 -1.97 -16.48 11.40
C LEU A 159 -0.56 -16.93 11.01
N GLU A 160 -0.27 -18.23 11.03
CA GLU A 160 1.01 -18.75 10.57
C GLU A 160 1.23 -18.48 9.09
N THR A 161 0.19 -18.62 8.26
CA THR A 161 0.25 -18.28 6.83
C THR A 161 0.54 -16.79 6.67
N ALA A 162 -0.16 -15.92 7.41
CA ALA A 162 0.08 -14.48 7.38
C ALA A 162 1.49 -14.12 7.83
N ALA A 163 2.01 -14.76 8.87
CA ALA A 163 3.37 -14.55 9.36
C ALA A 163 4.42 -14.95 8.31
N ILE A 164 4.21 -16.06 7.61
CA ILE A 164 5.08 -16.51 6.51
C ILE A 164 5.04 -15.50 5.35
N LEU A 165 3.84 -15.10 4.90
CA LEU A 165 3.66 -14.11 3.84
C LEU A 165 4.29 -12.77 4.21
N ASN A 166 4.09 -12.30 5.44
CA ASN A 166 4.70 -11.07 5.93
C ASN A 166 6.22 -11.15 5.93
N ARG A 167 6.81 -12.26 6.42
CA ARG A 167 8.26 -12.44 6.48
C ARG A 167 8.91 -12.45 5.09
N TYR A 168 8.31 -13.14 4.14
CA TYR A 168 8.81 -13.22 2.76
C TYR A 168 8.46 -11.96 1.97
N GLY A 169 7.23 -11.46 2.11
CA GLY A 169 6.73 -10.29 1.41
C GLY A 169 7.52 -9.02 1.74
N ARG A 170 7.88 -8.81 3.02
CA ARG A 170 8.69 -7.65 3.44
C ARG A 170 10.02 -7.55 2.72
N LYS A 171 10.65 -8.68 2.36
CA LYS A 171 11.89 -8.69 1.56
C LYS A 171 11.66 -8.17 0.14
N LEU A 172 10.42 -8.22 -0.33
CA LEU A 172 9.98 -7.76 -1.65
C LEU A 172 9.21 -6.42 -1.57
N GLY A 173 9.21 -5.76 -0.41
CA GLY A 173 8.46 -4.52 -0.18
C GLY A 173 6.94 -4.71 -0.11
N ARG A 174 6.45 -5.96 0.07
CA ARG A 174 5.03 -6.28 0.15
C ARG A 174 4.51 -6.23 1.57
N THR A 175 3.25 -5.86 1.68
CA THR A 175 2.51 -5.71 2.95
C THR A 175 1.50 -6.82 3.14
N THR A 176 1.27 -7.21 4.40
CA THR A 176 0.32 -8.27 4.76
C THR A 176 -0.64 -7.78 5.84
N CYS A 177 -1.93 -8.05 5.65
CA CYS A 177 -2.97 -7.80 6.63
C CYS A 177 -3.75 -9.07 6.93
N VAL A 178 -4.04 -9.30 8.21
CA VAL A 178 -5.02 -10.29 8.65
C VAL A 178 -6.34 -9.58 8.92
N VAL A 179 -7.44 -10.13 8.43
CA VAL A 179 -8.79 -9.66 8.71
C VAL A 179 -9.53 -10.77 9.44
N ASP A 180 -9.72 -10.59 10.74
CA ASP A 180 -10.52 -11.49 11.56
C ASP A 180 -12.00 -11.14 11.40
N LEU A 181 -12.71 -11.91 10.58
CA LEU A 181 -14.16 -11.78 10.38
C LEU A 181 -14.97 -12.68 11.32
N ASN A 182 -14.30 -13.39 12.22
CA ASN A 182 -14.97 -14.18 13.25
C ASN A 182 -15.28 -13.31 14.48
N PHE A 183 -16.10 -12.30 14.30
CA PHE A 183 -16.37 -11.28 15.31
C PHE A 183 -17.00 -11.79 16.63
N GLN A 184 -17.53 -13.02 16.64
CA GLN A 184 -18.09 -13.62 17.86
C GLN A 184 -17.07 -14.39 18.70
N HIS A 185 -16.13 -15.03 18.02
CA HIS A 185 -15.15 -15.91 18.63
C HIS A 185 -13.77 -15.68 18.01
N GLY A 186 -13.52 -14.47 17.49
CA GLY A 186 -12.23 -14.09 16.95
C GLY A 186 -11.17 -14.19 18.04
N SER A 187 -10.06 -14.78 17.68
CA SER A 187 -8.93 -14.96 18.59
C SER A 187 -7.60 -14.52 18.00
N CYS A 188 -7.62 -13.90 16.82
CA CYS A 188 -6.40 -13.42 16.18
C CYS A 188 -5.61 -12.44 17.06
N ALA A 189 -6.30 -11.52 17.74
CA ALA A 189 -5.67 -10.58 18.64
C ALA A 189 -5.06 -11.26 19.87
N GLU A 190 -5.77 -12.23 20.46
CA GLU A 190 -5.30 -13.00 21.63
C GLU A 190 -4.08 -13.86 21.28
N TYR A 191 -4.08 -14.55 20.12
CA TYR A 191 -2.93 -15.36 19.67
C TYR A 191 -1.67 -14.53 19.44
N LEU A 192 -1.82 -13.25 19.10
CA LEU A 192 -0.71 -12.34 18.77
C LEU A 192 -0.35 -11.41 19.94
N ASP A 193 -1.04 -11.53 21.09
CA ASP A 193 -0.87 -10.67 22.27
C ASP A 193 -0.95 -9.17 21.91
N ILE A 194 -1.98 -8.81 21.13
CA ILE A 194 -2.23 -7.43 20.70
C ILE A 194 -3.61 -6.96 21.16
N GLU A 195 -3.74 -5.66 21.39
CA GLU A 195 -5.02 -5.05 21.69
C GLU A 195 -5.83 -4.82 20.39
N PRO A 196 -7.05 -5.40 20.27
CA PRO A 196 -7.91 -5.16 19.13
C PRO A 196 -8.44 -3.72 19.14
N ARG A 197 -8.35 -3.03 17.99
CA ARG A 197 -8.74 -1.62 17.84
C ARG A 197 -9.94 -1.41 16.93
N PHE A 198 -10.41 -2.46 16.27
CA PHE A 198 -11.48 -2.37 15.30
C PHE A 198 -12.84 -2.30 16.01
N ASP A 199 -13.36 -1.09 16.24
CA ASP A 199 -14.72 -0.90 16.74
C ASP A 199 -15.71 -0.80 15.59
N ILE A 200 -16.41 -1.91 15.34
CA ILE A 200 -17.38 -2.02 14.27
C ILE A 200 -18.64 -1.19 14.53
N THR A 201 -18.92 -0.85 15.81
CA THR A 201 -20.13 -0.08 16.16
C THR A 201 -20.10 1.31 15.59
N GLU A 202 -18.91 1.88 15.40
CA GLU A 202 -18.74 3.21 14.84
C GLU A 202 -19.11 3.30 13.36
N ILE A 203 -19.03 2.18 12.63
CA ILE A 203 -19.21 2.14 11.17
C ILE A 203 -20.38 1.28 10.69
N GLU A 204 -21.02 0.51 11.60
CA GLU A 204 -22.11 -0.41 11.23
C GLU A 204 -23.27 0.27 10.51
N ASN A 205 -23.61 1.50 10.90
CA ASN A 205 -24.69 2.29 10.34
C ASN A 205 -24.25 3.27 9.24
N ALA A 206 -22.95 3.44 9.04
CA ALA A 206 -22.38 4.36 8.07
C ALA A 206 -21.09 3.77 7.46
N PRO A 207 -21.16 2.67 6.67
CA PRO A 207 -20.00 2.02 6.07
C PRO A 207 -19.16 2.96 5.19
N GLU A 208 -19.79 3.99 4.63
CA GLU A 208 -19.15 5.02 3.82
C GLU A 208 -18.13 5.87 4.60
N ARG A 209 -18.23 5.90 5.94
CA ARG A 209 -17.26 6.58 6.81
C ARG A 209 -15.95 5.81 6.92
N LEU A 210 -15.94 4.54 6.55
CA LEU A 210 -14.73 3.74 6.53
C LEU A 210 -13.85 4.22 5.37
N ASP A 211 -12.91 5.08 5.70
CA ASP A 211 -11.88 5.60 4.82
C ASP A 211 -10.48 5.16 5.29
N ARG A 212 -9.45 5.63 4.59
CA ARG A 212 -8.06 5.32 4.94
C ARG A 212 -7.69 5.74 6.35
N GLN A 213 -8.11 6.94 6.77
CA GLN A 213 -7.71 7.47 8.08
C GLN A 213 -8.32 6.63 9.21
N LEU A 214 -9.60 6.28 9.07
CA LEU A 214 -10.27 5.42 10.02
C LEU A 214 -9.69 4.00 10.02
N LEU A 215 -9.37 3.44 8.85
CA LEU A 215 -8.69 2.16 8.75
C LEU A 215 -7.35 2.15 9.50
N ASP A 216 -6.53 3.19 9.33
CA ASP A 216 -5.22 3.29 10.01
C ASP A 216 -5.36 3.36 11.55
N VAL A 217 -6.45 3.96 12.06
CA VAL A 217 -6.77 3.98 13.50
C VAL A 217 -7.22 2.61 14.00
N MET A 218 -8.00 1.90 13.21
CA MET A 218 -8.57 0.59 13.54
C MET A 218 -7.58 -0.58 13.38
N LEU A 219 -6.48 -0.35 12.66
CA LEU A 219 -5.43 -1.36 12.49
C LEU A 219 -4.63 -1.54 13.77
N SER A 220 -4.54 -2.77 14.24
CA SER A 220 -3.55 -3.20 15.22
C SER A 220 -2.29 -3.67 14.50
N ARG A 221 -1.11 -3.39 15.05
CA ARG A 221 0.18 -3.76 14.45
C ARG A 221 0.96 -4.64 15.43
N HIS A 222 1.32 -5.81 14.98
CA HIS A 222 2.22 -6.69 15.70
C HIS A 222 3.68 -6.26 15.49
N GLU A 223 4.58 -6.56 16.43
CA GLU A 223 6.01 -6.21 16.38
C GLU A 223 6.73 -6.74 15.12
N SER A 224 6.27 -7.84 14.55
CA SER A 224 6.76 -8.38 13.27
C SER A 224 6.45 -7.50 12.06
N GLY A 225 5.64 -6.43 12.23
CA GLY A 225 5.12 -5.58 11.17
C GLY A 225 3.88 -6.13 10.46
N LEU A 226 3.30 -7.23 10.94
CA LEU A 226 2.00 -7.74 10.49
C LEU A 226 0.89 -6.80 10.95
N SER A 227 -0.01 -6.43 10.04
CA SER A 227 -1.18 -5.60 10.33
C SER A 227 -2.40 -6.50 10.56
N ILE A 228 -3.23 -6.16 11.54
CA ILE A 228 -4.39 -6.97 11.93
C ILE A 228 -5.61 -6.09 12.12
N ILE A 229 -6.72 -6.51 11.53
CA ILE A 229 -8.05 -5.99 11.82
C ILE A 229 -8.78 -7.06 12.63
N ALA A 230 -8.95 -6.81 13.91
CA ALA A 230 -9.67 -7.68 14.82
C ALA A 230 -10.58 -6.85 15.71
N ALA A 231 -11.82 -7.25 15.84
CA ALA A 231 -12.77 -6.63 16.77
C ALA A 231 -12.55 -7.17 18.19
N PRO A 232 -12.81 -6.35 19.22
CA PRO A 232 -12.88 -6.83 20.58
C PRO A 232 -13.90 -7.96 20.71
N ASN A 233 -13.55 -8.99 21.46
CA ASN A 233 -14.41 -10.15 21.67
C ASN A 233 -15.56 -9.80 22.62
N HIS A 234 -16.77 -9.57 22.09
CA HIS A 234 -17.96 -9.30 22.88
C HIS A 234 -19.02 -10.39 22.63
N PRO A 235 -18.99 -11.50 23.39
CA PRO A 235 -19.90 -12.65 23.18
C PRO A 235 -21.38 -12.33 23.31
N SER A 236 -21.73 -11.26 24.05
CA SER A 236 -23.12 -10.85 24.29
C SER A 236 -23.79 -10.15 23.12
N GLU A 237 -23.02 -9.72 22.11
CA GLU A 237 -23.55 -9.01 20.97
C GLU A 237 -23.46 -9.88 19.71
N MET A 238 -24.47 -10.75 19.51
CA MET A 238 -24.65 -11.46 18.25
C MET A 238 -25.01 -10.44 17.15
N ARG A 239 -23.98 -9.87 16.51
CA ARG A 239 -24.21 -8.90 15.45
C ARG A 239 -24.13 -9.57 14.08
N THR A 240 -25.19 -9.41 13.33
CA THR A 240 -25.20 -9.69 11.89
C THR A 240 -24.67 -8.43 11.18
N PHE A 241 -23.45 -8.50 10.70
CA PHE A 241 -22.90 -7.41 9.91
C PHE A 241 -23.63 -7.25 8.59
N LYS A 242 -23.84 -6.00 8.18
CA LYS A 242 -24.35 -5.72 6.86
C LYS A 242 -23.30 -6.13 5.82
N PRO A 243 -23.66 -6.87 4.77
CA PRO A 243 -22.75 -7.24 3.70
C PRO A 243 -21.96 -6.06 3.14
N ALA A 244 -22.58 -4.89 3.01
CA ALA A 244 -21.95 -3.67 2.53
C ALA A 244 -20.74 -3.22 3.35
N LEU A 245 -20.73 -3.47 4.66
CA LEU A 245 -19.61 -3.15 5.52
C LEU A 245 -18.42 -4.07 5.24
N VAL A 246 -18.66 -5.37 5.10
CA VAL A 246 -17.61 -6.35 4.80
C VAL A 246 -16.99 -6.07 3.44
N ILE A 247 -17.82 -5.79 2.42
CA ILE A 247 -17.36 -5.40 1.09
C ILE A 247 -16.45 -4.17 1.20
N ARG A 248 -16.95 -3.11 1.84
CA ARG A 248 -16.20 -1.87 1.98
C ARG A 248 -14.86 -2.05 2.71
N LEU A 249 -14.85 -2.88 3.77
CA LEU A 249 -13.64 -3.21 4.51
C LEU A 249 -12.65 -3.95 3.62
N LEU A 250 -13.08 -4.98 2.90
CA LEU A 250 -12.20 -5.76 2.02
C LEU A 250 -11.69 -4.93 0.84
N ASP A 251 -12.54 -4.11 0.22
CA ASP A 251 -12.13 -3.17 -0.84
C ASP A 251 -11.05 -2.20 -0.33
N LEU A 252 -11.24 -1.67 0.88
CA LEU A 252 -10.29 -0.74 1.44
C LEU A 252 -8.97 -1.43 1.81
N VAL A 253 -9.03 -2.61 2.43
CA VAL A 253 -7.83 -3.39 2.77
C VAL A 253 -7.06 -3.80 1.53
N SER A 254 -7.75 -4.20 0.46
CA SER A 254 -7.13 -4.57 -0.82
C SER A 254 -6.40 -3.41 -1.50
N ALA A 255 -6.83 -2.18 -1.26
CA ALA A 255 -6.16 -1.00 -1.80
C ALA A 255 -4.81 -0.69 -1.10
N TYR A 256 -4.55 -1.28 0.09
CA TYR A 256 -3.38 -0.94 0.91
C TYR A 256 -2.47 -2.12 1.26
N PHE A 257 -2.92 -3.35 1.03
CA PHE A 257 -2.17 -4.55 1.36
C PHE A 257 -2.08 -5.49 0.16
N ASP A 258 -0.89 -6.06 -0.05
CA ASP A 258 -0.63 -7.00 -1.15
C ASP A 258 -1.14 -8.40 -0.83
N TYR A 259 -1.10 -8.78 0.44
CA TYR A 259 -1.63 -10.04 0.95
C TYR A 259 -2.69 -9.78 2.00
N VAL A 260 -3.86 -10.35 1.81
CA VAL A 260 -4.99 -10.25 2.74
C VAL A 260 -5.37 -11.66 3.18
N VAL A 261 -5.12 -11.97 4.43
CA VAL A 261 -5.48 -13.27 5.03
C VAL A 261 -6.76 -13.08 5.83
N ILE A 262 -7.80 -13.83 5.49
CA ILE A 262 -9.12 -13.72 6.11
C ILE A 262 -9.37 -14.94 6.99
N ASP A 263 -9.61 -14.72 8.28
CA ASP A 263 -10.13 -15.75 9.20
C ASP A 263 -11.65 -15.68 9.24
N LEU A 264 -12.31 -16.68 8.65
CA LEU A 264 -13.76 -16.75 8.52
C LEU A 264 -14.38 -17.56 9.67
N PRO A 265 -15.59 -17.17 10.13
CA PRO A 265 -16.35 -17.97 11.09
C PRO A 265 -16.84 -19.26 10.44
N ARG A 266 -17.12 -20.27 11.29
CA ARG A 266 -17.73 -21.53 10.86
C ARG A 266 -19.17 -21.37 10.37
N ILE A 267 -19.86 -20.36 10.89
CA ILE A 267 -21.28 -20.14 10.60
C ILE A 267 -21.39 -19.35 9.29
N TRP A 268 -22.30 -19.80 8.43
CA TRP A 268 -22.61 -19.11 7.19
C TRP A 268 -23.52 -17.91 7.44
N PHE A 269 -22.99 -16.73 7.23
CA PHE A 269 -23.74 -15.48 7.20
C PHE A 269 -23.92 -15.02 5.74
N PRO A 270 -24.89 -14.14 5.44
CA PRO A 270 -25.07 -13.61 4.08
C PRO A 270 -23.80 -12.96 3.49
N TRP A 271 -22.91 -12.45 4.34
CA TRP A 271 -21.66 -11.82 3.94
C TRP A 271 -20.46 -12.81 3.82
N THR A 272 -20.60 -14.04 4.32
CA THR A 272 -19.51 -15.04 4.23
C THR A 272 -19.22 -15.41 2.76
N GLU A 273 -20.23 -15.37 1.90
CA GLU A 273 -20.07 -15.58 0.46
C GLU A 273 -19.25 -14.49 -0.20
N ILE A 274 -19.29 -13.27 0.32
CA ILE A 274 -18.52 -12.12 -0.19
C ILE A 274 -17.03 -12.30 0.09
N GLY A 275 -16.67 -12.69 1.32
CA GLY A 275 -15.28 -13.01 1.65
C GLY A 275 -14.70 -14.14 0.79
N ARG A 276 -15.58 -14.98 0.23
CA ARG A 276 -15.21 -16.07 -0.68
C ARG A 276 -15.15 -15.63 -2.15
N ALA A 277 -15.90 -14.61 -2.53
CA ALA A 277 -15.93 -14.10 -3.91
C ALA A 277 -14.72 -13.19 -4.23
N HIS A 278 -13.98 -12.71 -3.20
CA HIS A 278 -12.75 -11.94 -3.35
C HIS A 278 -11.51 -12.84 -3.42
N VAL A 279 -11.65 -14.15 -3.28
CA VAL A 279 -10.63 -15.19 -3.44
C VAL A 279 -10.83 -15.85 -4.80
#